data_b60070ebcedf8ad95eaba82f1fe377de
#
_entry.id   b60070ebcedf8ad95eaba82f1fe377de
#
_cell.length_a   1.000
_cell.length_b   1.000
_cell.length_c   1.000
_cell.angle_alpha   90.00
_cell.angle_beta   90.00
_cell.angle_gamma   90.00
#
_symmetry.space_group_name_H-M   'P 1'
#
loop_
_entity.id
_entity.type
_entity.pdbx_description
1 polymer ?
#
loop_
_entity_poly.entity_id
_entity_poly.type
_entity_poly.pdbx_seq_one_letter_code
_entity_poly.pdbx_strand_id
1 'polypeptide(L)'
;MLKNKPIFFILLISIFNIIFGTYVTIPFQIYKDDEPSEYSSLDDYFSYNSDLQYYGEIAIGEFANPIPILFSFEDFGFYLISKGTNVGNLDKVYDPFSSYSFKYNPNSPVYFRNFGKSYKANDTFVFNKDSFKCPNVKFIYCGEDHEKINSYMIVGFKLIGDLIRDPDLNLVQQLRQNKYTETYDWSIHFDEKNKNKGVLLIGGEAHKYNPEKFNPDYSLKSVTKSKDIYDVWNLNFKKIYFMNNNEEIQIIDSLRFTLKHQSNLIIGAASYEKLLKQYFFDALIAQGKCQMEKSKVDARVYTCKNTPKIKEELRKTFPPLKIENKDFMKTFELTYDDLFLEKSDKIYFLVYFPYYMPFSWEVGLPFLQKYFFNYNYDTNLISYYNNDLAKYAEEEKSSGVSAGKVFLIIFLTIAIGLLGFYFGRKYILMRRKQKIRAEELETEFSQQINNDTDYQPAKDDKNVSKYFLI
;
A
#
# COMPACT_ATOMS: atom_id res chain seq x y z
N MET A 1 -36.06 33.05 -11.74
CA MET A 1 -35.72 31.63 -11.98
C MET A 1 -34.19 31.49 -11.94
N LEU A 2 -33.66 30.46 -11.27
CA LEU A 2 -32.20 30.17 -11.07
C LEU A 2 -31.51 30.86 -9.88
N LYS A 3 -31.98 30.58 -8.63
CA LYS A 3 -31.20 30.85 -7.41
C LYS A 3 -30.60 29.58 -6.74
N ASN A 4 -30.67 28.40 -7.38
CA ASN A 4 -30.24 27.12 -6.76
C ASN A 4 -29.01 26.47 -7.42
N LYS A 5 -28.17 27.24 -8.16
CA LYS A 5 -26.95 26.72 -8.78
C LYS A 5 -25.83 26.28 -7.80
N PRO A 6 -25.60 26.96 -6.63
CA PRO A 6 -24.49 26.55 -5.77
C PRO A 6 -24.72 25.20 -5.07
N ILE A 7 -25.97 24.85 -4.73
CA ILE A 7 -26.28 23.60 -4.02
C ILE A 7 -26.07 22.37 -4.94
N PHE A 8 -26.40 22.48 -6.22
CA PHE A 8 -26.20 21.40 -7.17
C PHE A 8 -24.71 21.14 -7.45
N PHE A 9 -23.89 22.20 -7.47
CA PHE A 9 -22.44 22.10 -7.67
C PHE A 9 -21.74 21.50 -6.44
N ILE A 10 -22.16 21.88 -5.23
CA ILE A 10 -21.66 21.32 -3.97
C ILE A 10 -22.06 19.84 -3.84
N LEU A 11 -23.29 19.47 -4.24
CA LEU A 11 -23.72 18.08 -4.27
C LEU A 11 -22.96 17.26 -5.32
N LEU A 12 -22.66 17.83 -6.48
CA LEU A 12 -21.84 17.19 -7.50
C LEU A 12 -20.39 16.97 -7.02
N ILE A 13 -19.80 17.97 -6.37
CA ILE A 13 -18.45 17.87 -5.78
C ILE A 13 -18.45 16.85 -4.63
N SER A 14 -19.50 16.80 -3.80
CA SER A 14 -19.63 15.81 -2.74
C SER A 14 -19.83 14.39 -3.30
N ILE A 15 -20.58 14.24 -4.40
CA ILE A 15 -20.75 12.95 -5.09
C ILE A 15 -19.45 12.55 -5.80
N PHE A 16 -18.71 13.50 -6.39
CA PHE A 16 -17.38 13.22 -6.97
C PHE A 16 -16.36 12.78 -5.90
N ASN A 17 -16.35 13.41 -4.72
CA ASN A 17 -15.49 12.98 -3.61
C ASN A 17 -15.90 11.62 -3.01
N ILE A 18 -17.16 11.19 -3.20
CA ILE A 18 -17.61 9.85 -2.79
C ILE A 18 -17.21 8.78 -3.81
N ILE A 19 -16.96 9.16 -5.08
CA ILE A 19 -16.62 8.23 -6.17
C ILE A 19 -15.11 8.02 -6.31
N PHE A 20 -14.28 9.00 -5.90
CA PHE A 20 -12.82 8.87 -5.89
C PHE A 20 -12.37 8.41 -4.51
N GLY A 21 -12.04 7.13 -4.41
CA GLY A 21 -11.56 6.54 -3.19
C GLY A 21 -10.37 7.27 -2.59
N THR A 22 -10.45 7.48 -1.29
CA THR A 22 -9.37 8.11 -0.56
C THR A 22 -8.26 7.10 -0.28
N TYR A 23 -7.05 7.47 -0.62
CA TYR A 23 -5.84 6.74 -0.27
C TYR A 23 -4.82 7.71 0.32
N VAL A 24 -3.89 7.17 1.08
CA VAL A 24 -2.80 7.92 1.69
C VAL A 24 -1.51 7.63 0.94
N THR A 25 -0.73 8.67 0.68
CA THR A 25 0.61 8.56 0.10
C THR A 25 1.66 9.08 1.06
N ILE A 26 2.74 8.33 1.23
CA ILE A 26 3.88 8.73 2.05
C ILE A 26 5.14 8.61 1.19
N PRO A 27 5.73 9.74 0.76
CA PRO A 27 7.01 9.72 0.08
C PRO A 27 8.08 9.12 0.97
N PHE A 28 8.98 8.32 0.40
CA PHE A 28 10.08 7.73 1.14
C PHE A 28 11.39 7.80 0.37
N GLN A 29 12.46 7.64 1.11
CA GLN A 29 13.79 7.42 0.61
C GLN A 29 14.39 6.21 1.33
N ILE A 30 15.03 5.31 0.59
CA ILE A 30 15.87 4.28 1.17
C ILE A 30 17.16 4.98 1.59
N TYR A 31 17.37 5.01 2.90
CA TYR A 31 18.62 5.51 3.43
C TYR A 31 19.67 4.42 3.25
N LYS A 32 20.72 4.80 2.57
CA LYS A 32 21.99 4.10 2.58
C LYS A 32 22.97 5.13 3.10
N ASP A 33 23.69 4.84 4.18
CA ASP A 33 24.91 5.58 4.47
C ASP A 33 25.70 5.70 3.18
N ASP A 34 26.54 6.73 3.03
CA ASP A 34 27.27 6.96 1.78
C ASP A 34 27.75 5.64 1.22
N GLU A 35 27.12 5.22 0.12
CA GLU A 35 27.36 3.90 -0.46
C GLU A 35 28.85 3.77 -0.77
N PRO A 36 29.59 2.89 -0.08
CA PRO A 36 31.04 2.83 -0.25
C PRO A 36 31.37 2.47 -1.70
N SER A 37 32.35 3.14 -2.25
CA SER A 37 32.86 2.79 -3.59
C SER A 37 33.37 1.35 -3.64
N GLU A 38 33.86 0.85 -2.50
CA GLU A 38 34.35 -0.51 -2.30
C GLU A 38 33.95 -1.00 -0.91
N TYR A 39 33.63 -2.28 -0.79
CA TYR A 39 33.39 -2.91 0.51
C TYR A 39 34.73 -3.40 1.08
N SER A 40 35.03 -3.06 2.32
CA SER A 40 36.27 -3.46 3.00
C SER A 40 36.32 -4.97 3.26
N SER A 41 35.17 -5.59 3.38
CA SER A 41 35.01 -7.04 3.57
C SER A 41 33.68 -7.55 3.00
N LEU A 42 33.57 -8.85 2.90
CA LEU A 42 32.30 -9.48 2.53
C LEU A 42 31.21 -9.29 3.63
N ASP A 43 31.64 -9.21 4.89
CA ASP A 43 30.70 -8.94 5.99
C ASP A 43 30.12 -7.51 5.90
N ASP A 44 30.93 -6.52 5.47
CA ASP A 44 30.44 -5.16 5.22
C ASP A 44 29.46 -5.14 4.04
N TYR A 45 29.76 -5.90 2.97
CA TYR A 45 28.82 -6.06 1.86
C TYR A 45 27.47 -6.61 2.33
N PHE A 46 27.46 -7.65 3.17
CA PHE A 46 26.22 -8.20 3.72
C PHE A 46 25.52 -7.21 4.65
N SER A 47 26.23 -6.61 5.60
CA SER A 47 25.66 -5.65 6.53
C SER A 47 24.97 -4.49 5.80
N TYR A 48 25.64 -3.97 4.76
CA TYR A 48 25.13 -2.85 3.98
C TYR A 48 23.90 -3.20 3.11
N ASN A 49 23.80 -4.44 2.65
CA ASN A 49 22.75 -4.84 1.70
C ASN A 49 21.62 -5.66 2.33
N SER A 50 21.70 -6.10 3.58
CA SER A 50 20.71 -6.98 4.21
C SER A 50 19.67 -6.27 5.07
N ASP A 51 19.92 -5.02 5.49
CA ASP A 51 19.02 -4.26 6.39
C ASP A 51 18.85 -2.83 5.90
N LEU A 52 18.10 -2.69 4.82
CA LEU A 52 17.80 -1.39 4.23
C LEU A 52 16.70 -0.68 5.01
N GLN A 53 16.90 0.59 5.28
CA GLN A 53 15.95 1.40 6.01
C GLN A 53 15.21 2.35 5.08
N TYR A 54 13.89 2.34 5.18
CA TYR A 54 12.99 3.21 4.41
C TYR A 54 12.53 4.35 5.30
N TYR A 55 12.94 5.55 4.98
CA TYR A 55 12.55 6.75 5.69
C TYR A 55 11.54 7.56 4.91
N GLY A 56 10.50 7.97 5.59
CA GLY A 56 9.53 8.94 5.12
C GLY A 56 9.36 10.06 6.14
N GLU A 57 8.42 10.95 5.85
CA GLU A 57 7.99 12.01 6.74
C GLU A 57 6.46 12.09 6.71
N ILE A 58 5.85 12.20 7.87
CA ILE A 58 4.44 12.51 8.04
C ILE A 58 4.29 13.68 9.00
N ALA A 59 3.13 14.32 9.01
CA ALA A 59 2.85 15.36 9.96
C ALA A 59 1.93 14.84 11.08
N ILE A 60 2.18 15.27 12.31
CA ILE A 60 1.46 14.83 13.51
C ILE A 60 1.09 16.02 14.41
N GLY A 61 0.00 15.88 15.17
CA GLY A 61 -0.55 16.91 16.02
C GLY A 61 -1.38 17.95 15.26
N GLU A 62 -2.01 18.87 15.99
CA GLU A 62 -2.86 19.91 15.40
C GLU A 62 -2.09 20.86 14.50
N PHE A 63 -0.83 21.09 14.79
CA PHE A 63 0.05 22.01 14.08
C PHE A 63 0.78 21.35 12.90
N ALA A 64 0.43 20.08 12.60
CA ALA A 64 1.03 19.32 11.52
C ALA A 64 2.58 19.29 11.58
N ASN A 65 3.13 19.05 12.78
CA ASN A 65 4.56 18.96 12.97
C ASN A 65 5.15 17.78 12.22
N PRO A 66 6.15 17.97 11.36
CA PRO A 66 6.77 16.88 10.63
C PRO A 66 7.52 15.95 11.60
N ILE A 67 7.33 14.65 11.42
CA ILE A 67 8.04 13.60 12.14
C ILE A 67 8.59 12.57 11.17
N PRO A 68 9.86 12.15 11.33
CA PRO A 68 10.41 11.07 10.54
C PRO A 68 9.73 9.74 10.86
N ILE A 69 9.50 8.94 9.84
CA ILE A 69 8.99 7.59 9.96
C ILE A 69 9.92 6.58 9.31
N LEU A 70 10.03 5.43 9.95
CA LEU A 70 10.73 4.25 9.47
C LEU A 70 9.70 3.19 9.09
N PHE A 71 9.77 2.65 7.88
CA PHE A 71 8.93 1.53 7.50
C PHE A 71 9.60 0.21 7.90
N SER A 72 8.90 -0.59 8.69
CA SER A 72 9.33 -1.92 9.07
C SER A 72 8.47 -2.98 8.38
N PHE A 73 9.10 -3.95 7.73
CA PHE A 73 8.42 -5.10 7.11
C PHE A 73 8.54 -6.36 7.97
N GLU A 74 9.18 -6.25 9.13
CA GLU A 74 9.31 -7.30 10.13
C GLU A 74 8.39 -7.08 11.34
N ASP A 75 7.90 -5.86 11.53
CA ASP A 75 6.91 -5.48 12.53
C ASP A 75 5.54 -5.25 11.89
N PHE A 76 4.49 -5.42 12.69
CA PHE A 76 3.10 -5.14 12.29
C PHE A 76 2.55 -3.87 12.93
N GLY A 77 3.19 -3.38 14.01
CA GLY A 77 2.70 -2.33 14.86
C GLY A 77 3.04 -0.93 14.38
N PHE A 78 2.45 0.03 15.04
CA PHE A 78 2.69 1.44 14.85
C PHE A 78 3.21 2.03 16.15
N TYR A 79 4.45 2.52 16.15
CA TYR A 79 5.18 2.91 17.35
C TYR A 79 5.71 4.34 17.23
N LEU A 80 5.58 5.12 18.29
CA LEU A 80 6.31 6.37 18.48
C LEU A 80 7.44 6.12 19.47
N ILE A 81 8.67 6.23 19.02
CA ILE A 81 9.88 6.02 19.83
C ILE A 81 10.46 7.36 20.21
N SER A 82 10.57 7.61 21.51
CA SER A 82 11.11 8.86 22.05
C SER A 82 12.43 8.68 22.78
N LYS A 83 13.19 7.64 22.44
CA LYS A 83 14.52 7.38 23.03
C LYS A 83 15.64 7.63 22.05
N GLY A 84 16.58 8.45 22.47
CA GLY A 84 17.96 8.76 22.10
C GLY A 84 18.76 7.85 21.19
N THR A 85 18.19 7.33 20.12
CA THR A 85 18.94 6.71 19.05
C THR A 85 19.14 7.73 17.93
N ASN A 86 20.39 7.99 17.56
CA ASN A 86 20.72 8.79 16.38
C ASN A 86 20.17 8.10 15.11
N VAL A 87 18.92 8.38 14.80
CA VAL A 87 18.34 7.99 13.53
C VAL A 87 18.65 9.09 12.52
N GLY A 88 19.84 9.03 11.93
CA GLY A 88 20.29 10.00 10.93
C GLY A 88 20.28 11.46 11.40
N ASN A 89 20.72 12.38 10.56
CA ASN A 89 20.65 13.84 10.78
C ASN A 89 19.22 14.38 10.65
N LEU A 90 18.30 13.87 11.46
CA LEU A 90 16.91 14.33 11.48
C LEU A 90 16.78 15.42 12.52
N ASP A 91 16.97 16.68 12.10
CA ASP A 91 16.87 17.88 12.96
C ASP A 91 15.43 18.18 13.45
N LYS A 92 14.47 17.30 13.14
CA LYS A 92 13.05 17.52 13.45
C LYS A 92 12.64 16.71 14.66
N VAL A 93 12.32 17.39 15.75
CA VAL A 93 11.86 16.80 17.01
C VAL A 93 10.37 17.03 17.12
N TYR A 94 9.59 15.95 17.22
CA TYR A 94 8.20 16.01 17.65
C TYR A 94 8.17 15.83 19.17
N ASP A 95 7.59 16.80 19.86
CA ASP A 95 7.27 16.69 21.29
C ASP A 95 5.79 16.33 21.42
N PRO A 96 5.46 15.08 21.80
CA PRO A 96 4.07 14.66 21.94
C PRO A 96 3.31 15.48 22.99
N PHE A 97 3.99 15.98 24.04
CA PHE A 97 3.37 16.76 25.11
C PHE A 97 3.06 18.20 24.69
N SER A 98 3.58 18.67 23.56
CA SER A 98 3.20 19.96 22.97
C SER A 98 1.95 19.87 22.09
N SER A 99 1.48 18.66 21.76
CA SER A 99 0.26 18.43 20.98
C SER A 99 -0.96 18.33 21.88
N TYR A 100 -1.98 19.18 21.65
CA TYR A 100 -3.24 19.13 22.39
C TYR A 100 -4.09 17.89 22.03
N SER A 101 -3.88 17.27 20.86
CA SER A 101 -4.56 16.05 20.48
C SER A 101 -3.88 14.79 20.97
N PHE A 102 -2.63 14.86 21.42
CA PHE A 102 -1.92 13.73 22.00
C PHE A 102 -2.57 13.28 23.32
N LYS A 103 -2.93 12.02 23.39
CA LYS A 103 -3.51 11.39 24.59
C LYS A 103 -2.86 10.05 24.83
N TYR A 104 -2.50 9.78 26.07
CA TYR A 104 -2.04 8.47 26.52
C TYR A 104 -2.48 8.21 27.96
N ASN A 105 -2.46 6.94 28.37
CA ASN A 105 -2.80 6.57 29.75
C ASN A 105 -1.55 6.07 30.49
N PRO A 106 -0.93 6.88 31.34
CA PRO A 106 0.27 6.50 32.11
C PRO A 106 0.02 5.37 33.12
N ASN A 107 -1.24 5.16 33.51
CA ASN A 107 -1.62 4.14 34.52
C ASN A 107 -1.86 2.75 33.88
N SER A 108 -1.78 2.62 32.55
CA SER A 108 -1.99 1.36 31.84
C SER A 108 -0.80 1.06 30.91
N PRO A 109 0.38 0.76 31.49
CA PRO A 109 1.53 0.44 30.68
C PRO A 109 1.36 -0.91 29.98
N VAL A 110 1.94 -1.01 28.79
CA VAL A 110 2.13 -2.26 28.05
C VAL A 110 3.63 -2.53 27.94
N TYR A 111 4.02 -3.79 27.99
CA TYR A 111 5.43 -4.17 27.92
C TYR A 111 5.72 -4.84 26.59
N PHE A 112 6.60 -4.23 25.80
CA PHE A 112 7.10 -4.80 24.54
C PHE A 112 8.53 -5.28 24.73
N ARG A 113 8.82 -6.46 24.19
CA ARG A 113 10.13 -7.12 24.34
C ARG A 113 11.29 -6.21 23.93
N ASN A 114 11.10 -5.40 22.87
CA ASN A 114 12.15 -4.56 22.30
C ASN A 114 12.19 -3.13 22.87
N PHE A 115 11.08 -2.64 23.45
CA PHE A 115 10.94 -1.25 23.84
C PHE A 115 10.69 -1.06 25.35
N GLY A 116 10.54 -2.14 26.10
CA GLY A 116 10.28 -2.08 27.54
C GLY A 116 8.88 -1.54 27.87
N LYS A 117 8.82 -0.70 28.89
CA LYS A 117 7.58 -0.06 29.35
C LYS A 117 7.12 0.97 28.31
N SER A 118 5.91 0.82 27.83
CA SER A 118 5.32 1.61 26.75
C SER A 118 3.86 1.89 27.05
N TYR A 119 3.19 2.74 26.28
CA TYR A 119 1.81 3.15 26.55
C TYR A 119 1.00 3.18 25.25
N LYS A 120 -0.27 2.82 25.33
CA LYS A 120 -1.21 3.10 24.23
C LYS A 120 -1.48 4.59 24.17
N ALA A 121 -1.30 5.19 23.03
CA ALA A 121 -1.49 6.61 22.78
C ALA A 121 -2.28 6.83 21.50
N ASN A 122 -2.75 8.05 21.31
CA ASN A 122 -3.32 8.50 20.04
C ASN A 122 -3.01 9.97 19.79
N ASP A 123 -3.04 10.37 18.53
CA ASP A 123 -2.92 11.76 18.10
C ASP A 123 -3.58 11.97 16.75
N THR A 124 -3.57 13.20 16.24
CA THR A 124 -4.01 13.57 14.90
C THR A 124 -2.84 13.43 13.93
N PHE A 125 -3.06 12.74 12.82
CA PHE A 125 -2.09 12.57 11.74
C PHE A 125 -2.52 13.34 10.50
N VAL A 126 -1.56 13.90 9.79
CA VAL A 126 -1.79 14.64 8.55
C VAL A 126 -0.97 14.02 7.43
N PHE A 127 -1.65 13.58 6.38
CA PHE A 127 -1.08 12.92 5.21
C PHE A 127 -1.28 13.76 3.95
N ASN A 128 -0.69 13.35 2.86
CA ASN A 128 -0.85 13.94 1.54
C ASN A 128 -0.57 15.46 1.52
N LYS A 129 0.53 15.89 2.15
CA LYS A 129 0.95 17.30 2.24
C LYS A 129 -0.16 18.20 2.78
N ASP A 130 -0.62 17.91 4.00
CA ASP A 130 -1.60 18.69 4.75
C ASP A 130 -3.04 18.65 4.24
N SER A 131 -3.33 17.86 3.22
CA SER A 131 -4.68 17.77 2.66
C SER A 131 -5.59 16.78 3.38
N PHE A 132 -5.04 15.88 4.20
CA PHE A 132 -5.81 14.77 4.75
C PHE A 132 -5.52 14.55 6.25
N LYS A 133 -6.43 15.03 7.12
CA LYS A 133 -6.33 14.88 8.59
C LYS A 133 -7.05 13.63 9.08
N CYS A 134 -6.33 12.82 9.86
CA CYS A 134 -6.84 11.62 10.52
C CYS A 134 -6.76 11.80 12.04
N PRO A 135 -7.82 12.22 12.71
CA PRO A 135 -7.84 12.35 14.17
C PRO A 135 -7.86 10.97 14.86
N ASN A 136 -7.33 10.92 16.06
CA ASN A 136 -7.37 9.74 16.94
C ASN A 136 -6.72 8.47 16.36
N VAL A 137 -5.67 8.62 15.58
CA VAL A 137 -4.86 7.47 15.14
C VAL A 137 -4.08 6.94 16.34
N LYS A 138 -4.25 5.65 16.64
CA LYS A 138 -3.66 4.98 17.78
C LYS A 138 -2.26 4.45 17.46
N PHE A 139 -1.36 4.47 18.43
CA PHE A 139 -0.02 3.92 18.34
C PHE A 139 0.51 3.54 19.73
N ILE A 140 1.63 2.86 19.78
CA ILE A 140 2.35 2.61 21.01
C ILE A 140 3.39 3.71 21.22
N TYR A 141 3.27 4.42 22.31
CA TYR A 141 4.25 5.39 22.75
C TYR A 141 5.32 4.69 23.59
N CYS A 142 6.55 4.69 23.10
CA CYS A 142 7.73 4.08 23.72
C CYS A 142 8.66 5.19 24.20
N GLY A 143 8.38 5.78 25.34
CA GLY A 143 9.16 6.87 25.92
C GLY A 143 9.07 6.90 27.45
N GLU A 144 10.08 7.45 28.09
CA GLU A 144 10.02 7.81 29.51
C GLU A 144 9.49 9.23 29.64
N ASP A 145 8.76 9.53 30.73
CA ASP A 145 8.15 10.83 30.95
C ASP A 145 9.19 11.97 30.86
N HIS A 146 8.90 12.98 30.02
CA HIS A 146 9.52 14.31 30.00
C HIS A 146 10.94 14.50 29.44
N GLU A 147 11.55 13.55 28.77
CA GLU A 147 12.78 13.86 28.04
C GLU A 147 12.47 14.38 26.62
N LYS A 148 12.96 15.60 26.31
CA LYS A 148 12.97 16.12 24.93
C LYS A 148 13.98 15.33 24.09
N ILE A 149 13.52 14.37 23.39
CA ILE A 149 14.38 13.46 22.61
C ILE A 149 13.88 13.42 21.17
N ASN A 150 14.79 13.25 20.25
CA ASN A 150 14.49 13.02 18.85
C ASN A 150 13.52 11.84 18.69
N SER A 151 12.28 12.15 18.36
CA SER A 151 11.23 11.14 18.20
C SER A 151 11.14 10.74 16.74
N TYR A 152 10.97 9.45 16.50
CA TYR A 152 10.63 8.92 15.18
C TYR A 152 9.52 7.88 15.30
N MET A 153 8.83 7.63 14.23
CA MET A 153 7.79 6.60 14.19
C MET A 153 8.24 5.37 13.42
N ILE A 154 7.80 4.21 13.87
CA ILE A 154 7.90 2.96 13.10
C ILE A 154 6.52 2.57 12.64
N VAL A 155 6.36 2.34 11.33
CA VAL A 155 5.12 1.84 10.72
C VAL A 155 5.37 0.44 10.21
N GLY A 156 4.67 -0.54 10.78
CA GLY A 156 4.83 -1.95 10.46
C GLY A 156 3.95 -2.42 9.31
N PHE A 157 4.54 -3.20 8.40
CA PHE A 157 3.90 -3.79 7.22
C PHE A 157 4.00 -5.32 7.17
N LYS A 158 4.40 -5.95 8.26
CA LYS A 158 4.38 -7.41 8.38
C LYS A 158 2.94 -7.93 8.24
N LEU A 159 2.79 -9.11 7.65
CA LEU A 159 1.49 -9.79 7.59
C LEU A 159 0.96 -10.01 9.01
N ILE A 160 -0.33 -9.74 9.20
CA ILE A 160 -1.00 -9.91 10.49
C ILE A 160 -1.51 -11.35 10.55
N GLY A 161 -0.90 -12.16 11.42
CA GLY A 161 -1.37 -13.50 11.71
C GLY A 161 -2.48 -13.53 12.74
N ASP A 162 -3.06 -14.72 12.93
CA ASP A 162 -4.16 -14.94 13.89
C ASP A 162 -3.79 -14.64 15.34
N LEU A 163 -2.50 -14.51 15.64
CA LEU A 163 -1.99 -14.27 17.01
C LEU A 163 -1.97 -12.80 17.43
N ILE A 164 -2.22 -11.87 16.51
CA ILE A 164 -2.17 -10.45 16.83
C ILE A 164 -3.51 -10.00 17.41
N ARG A 165 -3.49 -9.80 18.72
CA ARG A 165 -4.68 -9.49 19.52
C ARG A 165 -5.17 -8.04 19.42
N ASP A 166 -4.41 -7.14 18.82
CA ASP A 166 -4.76 -5.72 18.74
C ASP A 166 -4.55 -5.14 17.34
N PRO A 167 -5.47 -5.44 16.39
CA PRO A 167 -5.41 -4.91 15.03
C PRO A 167 -5.50 -3.38 15.00
N ASP A 168 -6.03 -2.76 16.07
CA ASP A 168 -6.15 -1.31 16.20
C ASP A 168 -4.78 -0.59 16.17
N LEU A 169 -3.68 -1.32 16.35
CA LEU A 169 -2.33 -0.75 16.33
C LEU A 169 -1.66 -0.81 14.96
N ASN A 170 -2.30 -1.37 13.94
CA ASN A 170 -1.79 -1.33 12.58
C ASN A 170 -2.34 -0.12 11.83
N LEU A 171 -1.46 0.72 11.26
CA LEU A 171 -1.87 1.95 10.59
C LEU A 171 -2.84 1.70 9.42
N VAL A 172 -2.56 0.71 8.56
CA VAL A 172 -3.40 0.40 7.39
C VAL A 172 -4.81 0.01 7.83
N GLN A 173 -4.92 -0.82 8.86
CA GLN A 173 -6.21 -1.25 9.40
C GLN A 173 -6.98 -0.10 10.02
N GLN A 174 -6.31 0.74 10.82
CA GLN A 174 -6.95 1.90 11.44
C GLN A 174 -7.49 2.89 10.40
N LEU A 175 -6.71 3.21 9.37
CA LEU A 175 -7.14 4.10 8.31
C LEU A 175 -8.40 3.58 7.61
N ARG A 176 -8.46 2.28 7.36
CA ARG A 176 -9.65 1.65 6.74
C ARG A 176 -10.85 1.58 7.69
N GLN A 177 -10.67 1.14 8.94
CA GLN A 177 -11.75 1.03 9.93
C GLN A 177 -12.40 2.38 10.24
N ASN A 178 -11.60 3.44 10.31
CA ASN A 178 -12.08 4.81 10.50
C ASN A 178 -12.58 5.45 9.20
N LYS A 179 -12.66 4.70 8.10
CA LYS A 179 -13.16 5.14 6.78
C LYS A 179 -12.32 6.26 6.15
N TYR A 180 -11.05 6.38 6.53
CA TYR A 180 -10.12 7.30 5.91
C TYR A 180 -9.59 6.77 4.57
N THR A 181 -9.63 5.46 4.36
CA THR A 181 -9.23 4.80 3.11
C THR A 181 -10.30 3.79 2.68
N GLU A 182 -10.27 3.37 1.41
CA GLU A 182 -11.27 2.46 0.86
C GLU A 182 -10.98 0.99 1.12
N THR A 183 -9.70 0.64 1.15
CA THR A 183 -9.26 -0.76 1.22
C THR A 183 -8.21 -0.95 2.31
N TYR A 184 -7.89 -2.21 2.61
CA TYR A 184 -6.77 -2.61 3.47
C TYR A 184 -5.47 -2.81 2.68
N ASP A 185 -5.40 -2.22 1.48
CA ASP A 185 -4.24 -2.39 0.61
C ASP A 185 -3.09 -1.46 0.99
N TRP A 186 -1.89 -1.93 0.72
CA TRP A 186 -0.69 -1.11 0.69
C TRP A 186 0.25 -1.57 -0.42
N SER A 187 1.08 -0.67 -0.90
CA SER A 187 2.06 -0.97 -1.95
C SER A 187 3.19 0.04 -1.99
N ILE A 188 4.35 -0.38 -2.51
CA ILE A 188 5.53 0.46 -2.67
C ILE A 188 5.74 0.76 -4.14
N HIS A 189 5.79 2.04 -4.47
CA HIS A 189 6.05 2.54 -5.81
C HIS A 189 7.43 3.18 -5.86
N PHE A 190 8.40 2.50 -6.44
CA PHE A 190 9.74 3.05 -6.64
C PHE A 190 9.75 4.06 -7.79
N ASP A 191 10.54 5.13 -7.63
CA ASP A 191 10.80 6.08 -8.70
C ASP A 191 11.65 5.40 -9.80
N GLU A 192 11.26 5.57 -11.04
CA GLU A 192 11.93 4.91 -12.18
C GLU A 192 13.36 5.45 -12.42
N LYS A 193 13.59 6.73 -12.10
CA LYS A 193 14.88 7.40 -12.26
C LYS A 193 15.78 7.22 -11.05
N ASN A 194 15.21 7.06 -9.88
CA ASN A 194 15.93 6.88 -8.63
C ASN A 194 15.28 5.82 -7.76
N LYS A 195 15.68 4.58 -7.94
CA LYS A 195 15.12 3.42 -7.22
C LYS A 195 15.33 3.45 -5.70
N ASN A 196 16.13 4.40 -5.18
CA ASN A 196 16.25 4.63 -3.73
C ASN A 196 15.16 5.57 -3.20
N LYS A 197 14.26 6.06 -4.04
CA LYS A 197 13.12 6.88 -3.65
C LYS A 197 11.82 6.29 -4.15
N GLY A 198 10.73 6.71 -3.55
CA GLY A 198 9.42 6.27 -3.99
C GLY A 198 8.28 6.80 -3.14
N VAL A 199 7.15 6.15 -3.29
CA VAL A 199 5.92 6.45 -2.54
C VAL A 199 5.36 5.16 -1.99
N LEU A 200 5.06 5.15 -0.70
CA LEU A 200 4.21 4.15 -0.08
C LEU A 200 2.76 4.58 -0.25
N LEU A 201 1.96 3.73 -0.85
CA LEU A 201 0.52 3.90 -1.01
C LEU A 201 -0.20 3.05 0.03
N ILE A 202 -1.17 3.64 0.75
CA ILE A 202 -1.99 2.95 1.75
C ILE A 202 -3.47 3.19 1.47
N GLY A 203 -4.26 2.12 1.47
CA GLY A 203 -5.71 2.17 1.42
C GLY A 203 -6.30 2.37 0.04
N GLY A 204 -5.50 2.24 -1.00
CA GLY A 204 -5.94 2.30 -2.39
C GLY A 204 -5.24 1.26 -3.26
N GLU A 205 -5.92 0.77 -4.26
CA GLU A 205 -5.32 -0.08 -5.28
C GLU A 205 -4.42 0.75 -6.22
N ALA A 206 -3.33 0.17 -6.71
CA ALA A 206 -2.31 0.87 -7.49
C ALA A 206 -2.84 1.57 -8.74
N HIS A 207 -3.85 1.00 -9.40
CA HIS A 207 -4.46 1.60 -10.59
C HIS A 207 -5.21 2.91 -10.30
N LYS A 208 -5.66 3.13 -9.06
CA LYS A 208 -6.26 4.41 -8.66
C LYS A 208 -5.21 5.52 -8.48
N TYR A 209 -4.02 5.12 -8.04
CA TYR A 209 -2.89 6.05 -7.89
C TYR A 209 -2.24 6.37 -9.23
N ASN A 210 -2.03 5.36 -10.07
CA ASN A 210 -1.41 5.52 -11.40
C ASN A 210 -2.13 4.66 -12.44
N PRO A 211 -3.26 5.16 -12.99
CA PRO A 211 -4.07 4.42 -13.95
C PRO A 211 -3.39 4.21 -15.31
N GLU A 212 -2.40 5.05 -15.63
CA GLU A 212 -1.64 4.89 -16.89
C GLU A 212 -0.69 3.67 -16.83
N LYS A 213 -0.17 3.40 -15.64
CA LYS A 213 0.77 2.28 -15.42
C LYS A 213 0.05 0.97 -15.07
N PHE A 214 -1.08 1.03 -14.39
CA PHE A 214 -1.76 -0.13 -13.82
C PHE A 214 -3.20 -0.22 -14.32
N ASN A 215 -3.48 -1.22 -15.15
CA ASN A 215 -4.83 -1.46 -15.62
C ASN A 215 -5.55 -2.47 -14.69
N PRO A 216 -6.70 -2.13 -14.08
CA PRO A 216 -7.43 -3.02 -13.19
C PRO A 216 -7.88 -4.33 -13.85
N ASP A 217 -8.14 -4.34 -15.16
CA ASP A 217 -8.55 -5.53 -15.90
C ASP A 217 -7.46 -6.62 -15.90
N TYR A 218 -6.21 -6.25 -15.65
CA TYR A 218 -5.05 -7.16 -15.62
C TYR A 218 -4.49 -7.36 -14.21
N SER A 219 -5.24 -6.99 -13.18
CA SER A 219 -4.90 -7.26 -11.79
C SER A 219 -5.20 -8.71 -11.44
N LEU A 220 -4.15 -9.51 -11.28
CA LEU A 220 -4.23 -10.91 -10.88
C LEU A 220 -3.85 -11.07 -9.42
N LYS A 221 -4.44 -12.05 -8.73
CA LYS A 221 -4.29 -12.22 -7.28
C LYS A 221 -3.75 -13.60 -6.93
N SER A 222 -2.83 -13.64 -5.97
CA SER A 222 -2.31 -14.86 -5.38
C SER A 222 -2.48 -14.80 -3.86
N VAL A 223 -2.84 -15.92 -3.25
CA VAL A 223 -3.03 -16.02 -1.80
C VAL A 223 -1.70 -16.23 -1.11
N THR A 224 -1.38 -15.36 -0.16
CA THR A 224 -0.31 -15.62 0.79
C THR A 224 -0.75 -16.74 1.74
N LYS A 225 -0.03 -17.87 1.73
CA LYS A 225 -0.29 -18.94 2.69
C LYS A 225 0.39 -18.62 4.01
N SER A 226 -0.32 -17.95 4.90
CA SER A 226 0.19 -17.51 6.22
C SER A 226 0.16 -18.61 7.30
N LYS A 227 -0.02 -19.88 6.95
CA LYS A 227 -0.07 -20.97 7.94
C LYS A 227 1.26 -21.28 8.62
N ASP A 228 2.29 -20.53 8.33
CA ASP A 228 3.60 -20.68 8.96
C ASP A 228 3.77 -19.70 10.12
N ILE A 229 4.50 -20.13 11.10
CA ILE A 229 4.81 -19.46 12.38
C ILE A 229 5.35 -18.00 12.23
N TYR A 230 5.68 -17.56 11.04
CA TYR A 230 6.42 -16.30 10.80
C TYR A 230 5.61 -15.16 10.21
N ASP A 231 4.33 -15.35 9.86
CA ASP A 231 3.44 -14.29 9.34
C ASP A 231 4.13 -13.34 8.32
N VAL A 232 4.71 -13.93 7.27
CA VAL A 232 5.42 -13.18 6.23
C VAL A 232 4.69 -13.20 4.89
N TRP A 233 4.79 -12.10 4.15
CA TRP A 233 4.30 -12.04 2.78
C TRP A 233 5.10 -12.99 1.89
N ASN A 234 4.41 -13.96 1.28
CA ASN A 234 5.06 -14.95 0.43
C ASN A 234 4.25 -15.27 -0.82
N LEU A 235 4.96 -15.69 -1.86
CA LEU A 235 4.41 -16.14 -3.13
C LEU A 235 4.82 -17.58 -3.39
N ASN A 236 3.90 -18.38 -3.93
CA ASN A 236 4.20 -19.72 -4.42
C ASN A 236 4.36 -19.67 -5.94
N PHE A 237 5.37 -20.36 -6.42
CA PHE A 237 5.66 -20.46 -7.85
C PHE A 237 5.45 -21.89 -8.34
N LYS A 238 5.19 -22.01 -9.65
CA LYS A 238 5.01 -23.28 -10.30
C LYS A 238 6.36 -23.92 -10.63
N LYS A 239 7.33 -23.06 -11.03
CA LYS A 239 8.60 -23.52 -11.57
C LYS A 239 9.65 -22.41 -11.48
N ILE A 240 10.88 -22.81 -11.20
CA ILE A 240 12.05 -21.92 -11.21
C ILE A 240 13.09 -22.61 -12.11
N TYR A 241 13.66 -21.88 -13.05
CA TYR A 241 14.60 -22.44 -14.05
C TYR A 241 15.46 -21.36 -14.68
N PHE A 242 16.46 -21.76 -15.41
CA PHE A 242 17.20 -20.93 -16.37
C PHE A 242 17.44 -21.71 -17.67
N MET A 243 17.81 -21.00 -18.74
CA MET A 243 18.11 -21.61 -20.02
C MET A 243 19.62 -21.78 -20.20
N ASN A 244 20.06 -22.95 -20.62
CA ASN A 244 21.43 -23.22 -21.04
C ASN A 244 21.40 -23.83 -22.42
N ASN A 245 21.97 -23.15 -23.43
CA ASN A 245 21.99 -23.63 -24.84
C ASN A 245 20.62 -24.11 -25.35
N ASN A 246 19.56 -23.38 -25.07
CA ASN A 246 18.16 -23.72 -25.36
C ASN A 246 17.57 -24.92 -24.57
N GLU A 247 18.32 -25.48 -23.65
CA GLU A 247 17.83 -26.50 -22.71
C GLU A 247 17.39 -25.81 -21.41
N GLU A 248 16.24 -26.22 -20.90
CA GLU A 248 15.71 -25.73 -19.65
C GLU A 248 16.32 -26.52 -18.48
N ILE A 249 17.02 -25.79 -17.60
CA ILE A 249 17.60 -26.32 -16.38
C ILE A 249 16.71 -25.96 -15.21
N GLN A 250 15.91 -26.89 -14.74
CA GLN A 250 14.96 -26.68 -13.66
C GLN A 250 15.65 -26.77 -12.28
N ILE A 251 15.27 -25.84 -11.39
CA ILE A 251 15.68 -25.82 -9.98
C ILE A 251 14.61 -26.54 -9.16
N ILE A 252 15.02 -27.62 -8.46
CA ILE A 252 14.09 -28.62 -7.84
C ILE A 252 13.85 -28.34 -6.35
N ASP A 253 14.22 -27.19 -5.84
CA ASP A 253 14.02 -26.82 -4.43
C ASP A 253 12.65 -26.19 -4.17
N SER A 254 12.49 -25.62 -2.98
CA SER A 254 11.26 -24.94 -2.60
C SER A 254 10.82 -23.91 -3.65
N LEU A 255 9.55 -23.99 -4.03
CA LEU A 255 8.89 -23.06 -4.93
C LEU A 255 8.22 -21.89 -4.20
N ARG A 256 8.63 -21.62 -2.97
CA ARG A 256 8.10 -20.54 -2.14
C ARG A 256 9.11 -19.41 -2.01
N PHE A 257 8.64 -18.18 -2.26
CA PHE A 257 9.41 -16.94 -2.09
C PHE A 257 8.85 -16.14 -0.93
N THR A 258 9.68 -15.81 0.03
CA THR A 258 9.42 -14.81 1.07
C THR A 258 9.88 -13.45 0.56
N LEU A 259 9.00 -12.45 0.64
CA LEU A 259 9.28 -11.10 0.14
C LEU A 259 9.97 -10.27 1.23
N LYS A 260 11.24 -9.91 1.01
CA LYS A 260 12.10 -9.16 1.94
C LYS A 260 12.36 -7.74 1.44
N HIS A 261 11.46 -6.83 1.78
CA HIS A 261 11.54 -5.44 1.31
C HIS A 261 12.79 -4.70 1.82
N GLN A 262 13.31 -5.08 2.98
CA GLN A 262 14.49 -4.46 3.61
C GLN A 262 15.82 -5.06 3.16
N SER A 263 15.84 -5.89 2.12
CA SER A 263 17.07 -6.51 1.63
C SER A 263 17.33 -6.18 0.16
N ASN A 264 18.55 -5.79 -0.15
CA ASN A 264 19.03 -5.70 -1.53
C ASN A 264 19.60 -7.04 -2.05
N LEU A 265 19.39 -8.11 -1.29
CA LEU A 265 19.94 -9.43 -1.57
C LEU A 265 18.82 -10.44 -1.80
N ILE A 266 19.16 -11.52 -2.45
CA ILE A 266 18.32 -12.71 -2.61
C ILE A 266 19.03 -13.87 -1.90
N ILE A 267 18.30 -14.62 -1.07
CA ILE A 267 18.75 -15.91 -0.58
C ILE A 267 18.34 -16.96 -1.60
N GLY A 268 19.31 -17.58 -2.23
CA GLY A 268 19.10 -18.63 -3.23
C GLY A 268 19.07 -20.02 -2.63
N ALA A 269 18.42 -20.94 -3.32
CA ALA A 269 18.37 -22.35 -2.96
C ALA A 269 19.69 -23.08 -3.28
N ALA A 270 19.98 -24.16 -2.55
CA ALA A 270 21.20 -24.95 -2.73
C ALA A 270 21.32 -25.58 -4.12
N SER A 271 20.20 -26.05 -4.68
CA SER A 271 20.20 -26.62 -6.02
C SER A 271 20.52 -25.57 -7.07
N TYR A 272 20.06 -24.32 -6.87
CA TYR A 272 20.42 -23.20 -7.75
C TYR A 272 21.91 -22.90 -7.70
N GLU A 273 22.50 -22.84 -6.50
CA GLU A 273 23.94 -22.66 -6.36
C GLU A 273 24.73 -23.73 -7.15
N LYS A 274 24.37 -25.02 -6.94
CA LYS A 274 25.03 -26.15 -7.60
C LYS A 274 24.95 -26.05 -9.14
N LEU A 275 23.75 -25.78 -9.64
CA LEU A 275 23.52 -25.71 -11.09
C LEU A 275 24.19 -24.48 -11.69
N LEU A 276 24.05 -23.31 -11.05
CA LEU A 276 24.67 -22.07 -11.52
C LEU A 276 26.19 -22.15 -11.48
N LYS A 277 26.76 -22.79 -10.46
CA LYS A 277 28.20 -23.09 -10.41
C LYS A 277 28.63 -23.93 -11.60
N GLN A 278 27.94 -25.05 -11.84
CA GLN A 278 28.27 -25.99 -12.91
C GLN A 278 28.15 -25.36 -14.30
N TYR A 279 27.08 -24.64 -14.57
CA TYR A 279 26.76 -24.16 -15.92
C TYR A 279 27.31 -22.76 -16.23
N PHE A 280 27.74 -22.01 -15.21
CA PHE A 280 28.17 -20.62 -15.40
C PHE A 280 29.47 -20.28 -14.68
N PHE A 281 29.53 -20.39 -13.34
CA PHE A 281 30.69 -19.87 -12.59
C PHE A 281 31.96 -20.73 -12.68
N ASP A 282 31.88 -22.06 -12.80
CA ASP A 282 33.09 -22.90 -12.83
C ASP A 282 34.07 -22.53 -13.97
N ALA A 283 33.55 -22.22 -15.14
CA ALA A 283 34.35 -21.78 -16.28
C ALA A 283 35.04 -20.43 -16.01
N LEU A 284 34.34 -19.49 -15.39
CA LEU A 284 34.85 -18.16 -15.06
C LEU A 284 35.87 -18.21 -13.91
N ILE A 285 35.64 -19.09 -12.94
CA ILE A 285 36.57 -19.32 -11.82
C ILE A 285 37.87 -19.96 -12.35
N ALA A 286 37.78 -20.97 -13.21
CA ALA A 286 38.97 -21.60 -13.82
C ALA A 286 39.81 -20.60 -14.63
N GLN A 287 39.17 -19.57 -15.20
CA GLN A 287 39.87 -18.49 -15.93
C GLN A 287 40.37 -17.36 -14.99
N GLY A 288 40.16 -17.46 -13.69
CA GLY A 288 40.56 -16.43 -12.72
C GLY A 288 39.79 -15.11 -12.86
N LYS A 289 38.63 -15.12 -13.52
CA LYS A 289 37.72 -13.97 -13.71
C LYS A 289 36.82 -13.75 -12.53
N CYS A 290 36.29 -14.84 -11.95
CA CYS A 290 35.41 -14.84 -10.78
C CYS A 290 35.95 -15.73 -9.68
N GLN A 291 35.42 -15.59 -8.49
CA GLN A 291 35.71 -16.43 -7.32
C GLN A 291 34.47 -16.57 -6.45
N MET A 292 34.43 -17.64 -5.64
CA MET A 292 33.45 -17.78 -4.57
C MET A 292 34.08 -17.29 -3.28
N GLU A 293 33.47 -16.33 -2.65
CA GLU A 293 33.87 -15.80 -1.34
C GLU A 293 32.92 -16.33 -0.24
N LYS A 294 33.45 -16.42 0.99
CA LYS A 294 32.71 -16.90 2.15
C LYS A 294 32.79 -15.86 3.26
N SER A 295 31.64 -15.48 3.82
CA SER A 295 31.56 -14.58 4.97
C SER A 295 31.84 -15.30 6.29
N LYS A 296 32.04 -14.56 7.38
CA LYS A 296 32.17 -15.12 8.74
C LYS A 296 30.91 -15.86 9.21
N VAL A 297 29.74 -15.51 8.68
CA VAL A 297 28.46 -16.20 8.96
C VAL A 297 28.18 -17.34 8.00
N ASP A 298 29.22 -17.87 7.34
CA ASP A 298 29.13 -18.99 6.41
C ASP A 298 28.22 -18.77 5.19
N ALA A 299 27.94 -17.53 4.84
CA ALA A 299 27.24 -17.19 3.60
C ALA A 299 28.23 -17.15 2.43
N ARG A 300 27.89 -17.80 1.32
CA ARG A 300 28.67 -17.83 0.08
C ARG A 300 28.10 -16.88 -0.94
N VAL A 301 28.98 -16.12 -1.60
CA VAL A 301 28.64 -15.24 -2.71
C VAL A 301 29.67 -15.36 -3.82
N TYR A 302 29.26 -15.18 -5.05
CA TYR A 302 30.17 -15.10 -6.18
C TYR A 302 30.55 -13.65 -6.45
N THR A 303 31.84 -13.39 -6.62
CA THR A 303 32.36 -12.09 -7.03
C THR A 303 33.21 -12.25 -8.27
N CYS A 304 33.22 -11.23 -9.12
CA CYS A 304 34.02 -11.19 -10.35
C CYS A 304 34.80 -9.90 -10.42
N LYS A 305 35.90 -9.88 -11.18
CA LYS A 305 36.69 -8.68 -11.41
C LYS A 305 35.89 -7.68 -12.24
N ASN A 306 35.86 -6.43 -11.82
CA ASN A 306 35.16 -5.38 -12.55
C ASN A 306 36.06 -4.78 -13.66
N THR A 307 36.11 -5.48 -14.78
CA THR A 307 36.75 -4.95 -16.00
C THR A 307 35.72 -4.89 -17.13
N PRO A 308 35.86 -3.95 -18.08
CA PRO A 308 34.89 -3.81 -19.19
C PRO A 308 34.66 -5.14 -19.94
N LYS A 309 35.75 -5.90 -20.16
CA LYS A 309 35.68 -7.20 -20.87
C LYS A 309 34.89 -8.26 -20.06
N ILE A 310 35.15 -8.37 -18.76
CA ILE A 310 34.46 -9.35 -17.92
C ILE A 310 32.99 -8.95 -17.75
N LYS A 311 32.72 -7.69 -17.53
CA LYS A 311 31.36 -7.16 -17.44
C LYS A 311 30.52 -7.48 -18.70
N GLU A 312 31.08 -7.21 -19.88
CA GLU A 312 30.40 -7.53 -21.15
C GLU A 312 30.17 -9.03 -21.31
N GLU A 313 31.16 -9.84 -20.94
CA GLU A 313 31.07 -11.31 -20.99
C GLU A 313 29.96 -11.81 -20.04
N LEU A 314 29.94 -11.34 -18.76
CA LEU A 314 28.93 -11.70 -17.79
C LEU A 314 27.52 -11.32 -18.29
N ARG A 315 27.34 -10.09 -18.79
CA ARG A 315 26.06 -9.61 -19.30
C ARG A 315 25.55 -10.45 -20.49
N LYS A 316 26.47 -10.92 -21.34
CA LYS A 316 26.14 -11.72 -22.52
C LYS A 316 25.87 -13.19 -22.19
N THR A 317 26.56 -13.75 -21.20
CA THR A 317 26.57 -15.20 -20.96
C THR A 317 25.79 -15.62 -19.71
N PHE A 318 25.43 -14.68 -18.82
CA PHE A 318 24.66 -15.01 -17.63
C PHE A 318 23.26 -15.53 -18.03
N PRO A 319 22.90 -16.73 -17.55
CA PRO A 319 21.59 -17.30 -17.82
C PRO A 319 20.52 -16.63 -16.92
N PRO A 320 19.56 -15.89 -17.48
CA PRO A 320 18.53 -15.24 -16.68
C PRO A 320 17.74 -16.24 -15.83
N LEU A 321 17.53 -15.91 -14.56
CA LEU A 321 16.68 -16.69 -13.65
C LEU A 321 15.21 -16.45 -14.02
N LYS A 322 14.50 -17.51 -14.38
CA LYS A 322 13.09 -17.49 -14.76
C LYS A 322 12.23 -18.15 -13.69
N ILE A 323 11.14 -17.48 -13.33
CA ILE A 323 10.28 -17.85 -12.22
C ILE A 323 8.84 -17.80 -12.70
N GLU A 324 8.23 -18.98 -12.92
CA GLU A 324 6.86 -19.09 -13.43
C GLU A 324 5.84 -19.05 -12.28
N ASN A 325 4.94 -18.07 -12.32
CA ASN A 325 3.81 -17.99 -11.39
C ASN A 325 2.50 -18.23 -12.17
N LYS A 326 1.74 -19.24 -11.72
CA LYS A 326 0.48 -19.62 -12.36
C LYS A 326 -0.63 -18.61 -12.07
N ASP A 327 -0.71 -18.11 -10.83
CA ASP A 327 -1.79 -17.23 -10.39
C ASP A 327 -1.71 -15.88 -11.10
N PHE A 328 -0.49 -15.41 -11.38
CA PHE A 328 -0.24 -14.15 -12.09
C PHE A 328 -0.11 -14.34 -13.61
N MET A 329 -0.21 -15.57 -14.11
CA MET A 329 -0.05 -15.89 -15.54
C MET A 329 1.24 -15.27 -16.12
N LYS A 330 2.33 -15.28 -15.32
CA LYS A 330 3.57 -14.55 -15.61
C LYS A 330 4.78 -15.42 -15.37
N THR A 331 5.75 -15.34 -16.25
CA THR A 331 7.13 -15.73 -16.00
C THR A 331 7.94 -14.47 -15.68
N PHE A 332 8.34 -14.35 -14.42
CA PHE A 332 9.27 -13.31 -13.98
C PHE A 332 10.68 -13.67 -14.41
N GLU A 333 11.46 -12.68 -14.80
CA GLU A 333 12.83 -12.88 -15.26
C GLU A 333 13.79 -11.91 -14.57
N LEU A 334 14.87 -12.45 -14.00
CA LEU A 334 15.96 -11.67 -13.42
C LEU A 334 17.23 -11.89 -14.24
N THR A 335 17.72 -10.80 -14.81
CA THR A 335 18.89 -10.77 -15.70
C THR A 335 20.17 -10.37 -14.99
N TYR A 336 21.26 -10.24 -15.70
CA TYR A 336 22.50 -9.66 -15.18
C TYR A 336 22.26 -8.29 -14.52
N ASP A 337 21.54 -7.41 -15.17
CA ASP A 337 21.29 -6.04 -14.68
C ASP A 337 20.47 -6.00 -13.39
N ASP A 338 19.74 -7.08 -13.07
CA ASP A 338 18.98 -7.21 -11.83
C ASP A 338 19.80 -7.88 -10.72
N LEU A 339 20.70 -8.78 -11.07
CA LEU A 339 21.35 -9.71 -10.12
C LEU A 339 22.83 -9.42 -9.85
N PHE A 340 23.42 -8.41 -10.48
CA PHE A 340 24.80 -8.05 -10.23
C PHE A 340 24.95 -6.59 -9.82
N LEU A 341 25.70 -6.38 -8.75
CA LEU A 341 26.08 -5.06 -8.24
C LEU A 341 27.51 -4.76 -8.65
N GLU A 342 27.71 -3.74 -9.47
CA GLU A 342 29.01 -3.29 -9.93
C GLU A 342 29.61 -2.28 -8.92
N LYS A 343 30.82 -2.55 -8.43
CA LYS A 343 31.63 -1.64 -7.63
C LYS A 343 32.96 -1.37 -8.34
N SER A 344 33.80 -0.48 -7.81
CA SER A 344 35.02 -0.07 -8.46
C SER A 344 35.96 -1.24 -8.80
N ASP A 345 36.14 -2.19 -7.90
CA ASP A 345 37.07 -3.30 -8.01
C ASP A 345 36.40 -4.63 -8.38
N LYS A 346 35.16 -4.82 -7.94
CA LYS A 346 34.42 -6.09 -8.03
C LYS A 346 33.01 -5.94 -8.54
N ILE A 347 32.52 -7.01 -9.13
CA ILE A 347 31.10 -7.23 -9.44
C ILE A 347 30.58 -8.30 -8.48
N TYR A 348 29.59 -7.96 -7.66
CA TYR A 348 29.00 -8.86 -6.68
C TYR A 348 27.72 -9.46 -7.22
N PHE A 349 27.55 -10.78 -7.10
CA PHE A 349 26.29 -11.45 -7.38
C PHE A 349 25.34 -11.24 -6.20
N LEU A 350 24.18 -10.65 -6.43
CA LEU A 350 23.21 -10.29 -5.39
C LEU A 350 22.43 -11.50 -4.84
N VAL A 351 22.69 -12.71 -5.36
CA VAL A 351 22.18 -13.94 -4.75
C VAL A 351 23.28 -14.58 -3.92
N TYR A 352 22.99 -14.80 -2.64
CA TYR A 352 23.89 -15.49 -1.74
C TYR A 352 23.30 -16.79 -1.22
N PHE A 353 24.16 -17.67 -0.73
CA PHE A 353 23.83 -19.02 -0.35
C PHE A 353 24.34 -19.29 1.07
N PRO A 354 23.45 -19.19 2.12
CA PRO A 354 23.84 -19.47 3.49
C PRO A 354 24.12 -20.96 3.68
N TYR A 355 24.93 -21.30 4.68
CA TYR A 355 25.25 -22.70 5.00
C TYR A 355 23.99 -23.45 5.43
N TYR A 356 23.19 -22.85 6.32
CA TYR A 356 21.89 -23.37 6.68
C TYR A 356 20.87 -22.78 5.72
N MET A 357 20.50 -23.56 4.71
CA MET A 357 19.55 -23.13 3.70
C MET A 357 18.14 -22.99 4.30
N PRO A 358 17.47 -21.86 4.10
CA PRO A 358 16.06 -21.76 4.46
C PRO A 358 15.23 -22.67 3.56
N PHE A 359 14.06 -23.09 4.06
CA PHE A 359 13.10 -23.89 3.29
C PHE A 359 12.42 -23.11 2.15
N SER A 360 12.71 -21.82 2.02
CA SER A 360 12.16 -20.94 1.01
C SER A 360 13.23 -19.98 0.50
N TRP A 361 13.09 -19.54 -0.72
CA TRP A 361 13.83 -18.40 -1.21
C TRP A 361 13.42 -17.14 -0.44
N GLU A 362 14.34 -16.23 -0.21
CA GLU A 362 14.03 -14.89 0.24
C GLU A 362 14.43 -13.90 -0.85
N VAL A 363 13.47 -13.11 -1.33
CA VAL A 363 13.71 -12.20 -2.45
C VAL A 363 13.55 -10.75 -2.01
N GLY A 364 14.61 -9.99 -2.24
CA GLY A 364 14.69 -8.59 -1.89
C GLY A 364 14.44 -7.65 -3.09
N LEU A 365 15.02 -6.47 -3.00
CA LEU A 365 14.84 -5.37 -3.95
C LEU A 365 15.14 -5.72 -5.41
N PRO A 366 16.12 -6.57 -5.75
CA PRO A 366 16.33 -6.94 -7.15
C PRO A 366 15.07 -7.47 -7.86
N PHE A 367 14.21 -8.14 -7.09
CA PHE A 367 12.92 -8.63 -7.58
C PHE A 367 11.80 -7.59 -7.38
N LEU A 368 11.72 -6.98 -6.19
CA LEU A 368 10.62 -6.10 -5.79
C LEU A 368 10.63 -4.72 -6.49
N GLN A 369 11.80 -4.23 -6.91
CA GLN A 369 11.92 -3.01 -7.70
C GLN A 369 11.57 -3.21 -9.18
N LYS A 370 11.72 -4.43 -9.68
CA LYS A 370 11.37 -4.79 -11.05
C LYS A 370 9.90 -5.13 -11.20
N TYR A 371 9.32 -5.79 -10.18
CA TYR A 371 7.95 -6.29 -10.21
C TYR A 371 7.14 -5.69 -9.07
N PHE A 372 6.11 -4.97 -9.43
CA PHE A 372 5.25 -4.26 -8.51
C PHE A 372 4.18 -5.17 -7.93
N PHE A 373 4.03 -5.14 -6.59
CA PHE A 373 3.02 -5.91 -5.87
C PHE A 373 2.18 -5.01 -4.97
N ASN A 374 0.90 -5.32 -4.86
CA ASN A 374 -0.03 -4.72 -3.94
C ASN A 374 -0.47 -5.77 -2.91
N TYR A 375 -0.49 -5.40 -1.64
CA TYR A 375 -0.71 -6.29 -0.50
C TYR A 375 -2.01 -5.92 0.20
N ASN A 376 -2.86 -6.88 0.50
CA ASN A 376 -4.14 -6.66 1.18
C ASN A 376 -4.21 -7.41 2.50
N TYR A 377 -4.36 -6.69 3.61
CA TYR A 377 -4.41 -7.26 4.96
C TYR A 377 -5.70 -8.01 5.29
N ASP A 378 -6.82 -7.65 4.66
CA ASP A 378 -8.12 -8.27 4.94
C ASP A 378 -8.21 -9.68 4.32
N THR A 379 -7.73 -9.79 3.09
CA THR A 379 -7.83 -11.02 2.31
C THR A 379 -6.56 -11.86 2.29
N ASN A 380 -5.46 -11.34 2.83
CA ASN A 380 -4.12 -11.92 2.72
C ASN A 380 -3.72 -12.20 1.27
N LEU A 381 -4.17 -11.34 0.36
CA LEU A 381 -3.86 -11.44 -1.06
C LEU A 381 -2.70 -10.53 -1.44
N ILE A 382 -1.89 -10.99 -2.37
CA ILE A 382 -0.93 -10.20 -3.12
C ILE A 382 -1.48 -10.05 -4.52
N SER A 383 -1.55 -8.82 -5.03
CA SER A 383 -1.99 -8.53 -6.40
C SER A 383 -0.79 -8.14 -7.25
N TYR A 384 -0.79 -8.59 -8.49
CA TYR A 384 0.18 -8.22 -9.53
C TYR A 384 -0.56 -7.74 -10.79
N TYR A 385 -0.12 -6.63 -11.36
CA TYR A 385 -0.68 -6.09 -12.60
C TYR A 385 0.12 -6.62 -13.80
N ASN A 386 -0.42 -7.64 -14.47
CA ASN A 386 0.23 -8.26 -15.62
C ASN A 386 -0.04 -7.47 -16.92
N ASN A 387 0.67 -6.36 -17.10
CA ASN A 387 0.50 -5.50 -18.27
C ASN A 387 0.85 -6.20 -19.61
N ASP A 388 1.54 -7.34 -19.58
CA ASP A 388 1.78 -8.10 -20.82
C ASP A 388 0.48 -8.63 -21.42
N LEU A 389 -0.53 -8.91 -20.58
CA LEU A 389 -1.86 -9.32 -21.07
C LEU A 389 -2.56 -8.20 -21.83
N ALA A 390 -2.23 -6.93 -21.56
CA ALA A 390 -2.75 -5.78 -22.28
C ALA A 390 -2.37 -5.85 -23.78
N LYS A 391 -1.14 -6.27 -24.07
CA LYS A 391 -0.65 -6.38 -25.46
C LYS A 391 -1.43 -7.41 -26.27
N TYR A 392 -1.76 -8.55 -25.63
CA TYR A 392 -2.58 -9.59 -26.29
C TYR A 392 -4.03 -9.15 -26.47
N ALA A 393 -4.59 -8.41 -25.50
CA ALA A 393 -5.95 -7.90 -25.59
C ALA A 393 -6.11 -6.75 -26.60
N GLU A 394 -5.08 -5.95 -26.85
CA GLU A 394 -5.09 -4.94 -27.91
C GLU A 394 -5.02 -5.56 -29.31
N GLU A 395 -4.29 -6.66 -29.46
CA GLU A 395 -4.26 -7.43 -30.71
C GLU A 395 -5.62 -8.09 -31.00
N GLU A 396 -6.35 -8.55 -29.99
CA GLU A 396 -7.73 -9.02 -30.15
C GLU A 396 -8.74 -7.86 -30.33
N LYS A 397 -8.56 -6.71 -29.68
CA LYS A 397 -9.45 -5.55 -29.80
C LYS A 397 -9.29 -4.78 -31.11
N SER A 398 -8.17 -4.91 -31.80
CA SER A 398 -8.03 -4.36 -33.17
C SER A 398 -9.00 -5.02 -34.15
N SER A 399 -9.70 -6.08 -33.77
CA SER A 399 -10.74 -6.78 -34.53
C SER A 399 -12.18 -6.47 -34.11
N GLY A 400 -12.46 -5.44 -33.32
CA GLY A 400 -13.84 -5.04 -33.14
C GLY A 400 -14.26 -4.48 -31.80
N VAL A 401 -14.16 -3.18 -31.62
CA VAL A 401 -15.06 -2.47 -30.69
C VAL A 401 -16.46 -2.53 -31.32
N SER A 402 -17.27 -3.44 -30.83
CA SER A 402 -18.67 -3.53 -31.23
C SER A 402 -19.35 -2.17 -30.99
N ALA A 403 -19.60 -1.42 -32.10
CA ALA A 403 -20.38 -0.19 -32.11
C ALA A 403 -21.71 -0.34 -31.32
N GLY A 404 -22.19 -1.58 -31.20
CA GLY A 404 -23.39 -1.92 -30.43
C GLY A 404 -23.30 -1.66 -28.94
N LYS A 405 -22.14 -1.82 -28.29
CA LYS A 405 -22.01 -1.51 -26.83
C LYS A 405 -22.04 -0.02 -26.56
N VAL A 406 -21.39 0.78 -27.40
CA VAL A 406 -21.42 2.26 -27.29
C VAL A 406 -22.85 2.74 -27.54
N PHE A 407 -23.55 2.19 -28.54
CA PHE A 407 -24.93 2.54 -28.84
C PHE A 407 -25.88 2.18 -27.69
N LEU A 408 -25.67 1.04 -27.04
CA LEU A 408 -26.49 0.60 -25.90
C LEU A 408 -26.32 1.55 -24.68
N ILE A 409 -25.11 1.99 -24.38
CA ILE A 409 -24.84 2.93 -23.27
C ILE A 409 -25.50 4.28 -23.55
N ILE A 410 -25.36 4.81 -24.76
CA ILE A 410 -26.00 6.06 -25.17
C ILE A 410 -27.52 5.93 -25.09
N PHE A 411 -28.10 4.83 -25.57
CA PHE A 411 -29.53 4.58 -25.54
C PHE A 411 -30.06 4.48 -24.09
N LEU A 412 -29.37 3.77 -23.20
CA LEU A 412 -29.73 3.67 -21.77
C LEU A 412 -29.67 5.02 -21.09
N THR A 413 -28.66 5.84 -21.38
CA THR A 413 -28.52 7.18 -20.77
C THR A 413 -29.66 8.12 -21.20
N ILE A 414 -30.05 8.07 -22.47
CA ILE A 414 -31.17 8.83 -22.99
C ILE A 414 -32.50 8.33 -22.38
N ALA A 415 -32.69 7.02 -22.26
CA ALA A 415 -33.89 6.43 -21.69
C ALA A 415 -34.07 6.82 -20.21
N ILE A 416 -32.99 6.77 -19.41
CA ILE A 416 -33.00 7.22 -18.01
C ILE A 416 -33.29 8.72 -17.90
N GLY A 417 -32.72 9.55 -18.78
CA GLY A 417 -33.00 10.98 -18.86
C GLY A 417 -34.47 11.29 -19.17
N LEU A 418 -35.06 10.59 -20.12
CA LEU A 418 -36.48 10.72 -20.47
C LEU A 418 -37.43 10.27 -19.35
N LEU A 419 -37.08 9.15 -18.67
CA LEU A 419 -37.82 8.69 -17.49
C LEU A 419 -37.75 9.71 -16.34
N GLY A 420 -36.59 10.23 -16.05
CA GLY A 420 -36.41 11.29 -15.04
C GLY A 420 -37.21 12.54 -15.36
N PHE A 421 -37.22 12.97 -16.63
CA PHE A 421 -38.02 14.10 -17.09
C PHE A 421 -39.53 13.82 -16.96
N TYR A 422 -40.00 12.64 -17.35
CA TYR A 422 -41.40 12.24 -17.23
C TYR A 422 -41.89 12.21 -15.79
N PHE A 423 -41.14 11.57 -14.89
CA PHE A 423 -41.47 11.52 -13.47
C PHE A 423 -41.40 12.90 -12.79
N GLY A 424 -40.39 13.69 -13.13
CA GLY A 424 -40.23 15.05 -12.65
C GLY A 424 -41.41 15.94 -13.05
N ARG A 425 -41.84 15.86 -14.30
CA ARG A 425 -43.02 16.58 -14.79
C ARG A 425 -44.32 16.14 -14.09
N LYS A 426 -44.52 14.81 -13.91
CA LYS A 426 -45.66 14.25 -13.20
C LYS A 426 -45.68 14.69 -11.72
N TYR A 427 -44.56 14.72 -11.08
CA TYR A 427 -44.41 15.19 -9.70
C TYR A 427 -44.77 16.67 -9.54
N ILE A 428 -44.26 17.52 -10.44
CA ILE A 428 -44.60 18.97 -10.45
C ILE A 428 -46.09 19.19 -10.66
N LEU A 429 -46.71 18.43 -11.58
CA LEU A 429 -48.17 18.52 -11.83
C LEU A 429 -49.00 18.05 -10.62
N MET A 430 -48.58 17.01 -9.94
CA MET A 430 -49.23 16.54 -8.70
C MET A 430 -49.12 17.58 -7.58
N ARG A 431 -47.96 18.19 -7.38
CA ARG A 431 -47.77 19.27 -6.39
C ARG A 431 -48.61 20.50 -6.71
N ARG A 432 -48.75 20.87 -8.01
CA ARG A 432 -49.64 21.97 -8.40
C ARG A 432 -51.11 21.64 -8.10
N LYS A 433 -51.58 20.41 -8.38
CA LYS A 433 -52.95 20.00 -8.05
C LYS A 433 -53.20 19.98 -6.54
N GLN A 434 -52.23 19.56 -5.74
CA GLN A 434 -52.34 19.58 -4.27
C GLN A 434 -52.40 21.01 -3.74
N LYS A 435 -51.66 21.94 -4.33
CA LYS A 435 -51.69 23.36 -3.93
C LYS A 435 -53.01 24.01 -4.26
N ILE A 436 -53.56 23.75 -5.45
CA ILE A 436 -54.91 24.27 -5.86
C ILE A 436 -55.98 23.70 -4.93
N ARG A 437 -55.93 22.42 -4.58
CA ARG A 437 -56.90 21.80 -3.68
C ARG A 437 -56.81 22.34 -2.25
N ALA A 438 -55.62 22.67 -1.79
CA ALA A 438 -55.43 23.32 -0.47
C ALA A 438 -56.00 24.76 -0.47
N GLU A 439 -55.79 25.53 -1.55
CA GLU A 439 -56.38 26.87 -1.73
C GLU A 439 -57.91 26.83 -1.84
N GLU A 440 -58.49 25.81 -2.51
CA GLU A 440 -59.93 25.58 -2.56
C GLU A 440 -60.52 25.25 -1.18
N LEU A 441 -59.89 24.34 -0.42
CA LEU A 441 -60.26 24.01 0.95
C LEU A 441 -60.19 25.20 1.91
N GLU A 442 -59.17 26.02 1.79
CA GLU A 442 -59.00 27.25 2.60
C GLU A 442 -60.10 28.28 2.28
N THR A 443 -60.52 28.36 1.02
CA THR A 443 -61.64 29.23 0.58
C THR A 443 -62.99 28.71 1.07
N GLU A 444 -63.27 27.39 1.00
CA GLU A 444 -64.43 26.75 1.55
C GLU A 444 -64.52 26.92 3.07
N PHE A 445 -63.41 26.73 3.80
CA PHE A 445 -63.33 26.94 5.25
C PHE A 445 -63.61 28.39 5.64
N SER A 446 -63.07 29.35 4.87
CA SER A 446 -63.31 30.77 5.10
C SER A 446 -64.76 31.17 4.84
N GLN A 447 -65.46 30.56 3.88
CA GLN A 447 -66.89 30.76 3.62
C GLN A 447 -67.78 30.12 4.71
N GLN A 448 -67.40 28.97 5.27
CA GLN A 448 -68.10 28.36 6.40
C GLN A 448 -67.96 29.21 7.67
N ILE A 449 -66.78 29.75 8.00
CA ILE A 449 -66.65 30.61 9.15
C ILE A 449 -67.49 31.91 9.03
N ASN A 450 -67.60 32.47 7.87
CA ASN A 450 -68.45 33.67 7.66
C ASN A 450 -69.96 33.41 7.72
N ASN A 451 -70.40 32.18 7.53
CA ASN A 451 -71.80 31.80 7.64
C ASN A 451 -72.20 31.41 9.07
N ASP A 452 -71.26 31.09 9.97
CA ASP A 452 -71.60 30.70 11.36
C ASP A 452 -71.50 31.88 12.37
N THR A 453 -71.27 33.10 11.91
CA THR A 453 -71.24 34.30 12.78
C THR A 453 -72.57 34.87 13.24
N ASP A 454 -73.63 34.13 13.04
CA ASP A 454 -74.96 34.53 13.52
C ASP A 454 -75.49 33.79 14.80
N TYR A 455 -74.55 33.24 15.60
CA TYR A 455 -74.88 32.60 16.87
C TYR A 455 -74.31 33.35 18.08
N GLN A 456 -75.23 33.91 18.89
CA GLN A 456 -74.91 34.59 20.18
C GLN A 456 -74.36 33.63 21.18
N PRO A 457 -73.46 34.10 22.06
CA PRO A 457 -72.72 33.24 22.99
C PRO A 457 -73.55 32.92 24.24
N ALA A 458 -73.78 31.66 24.52
CA ALA A 458 -74.18 31.15 25.82
C ALA A 458 -72.92 30.88 26.66
N LYS A 459 -72.99 31.36 27.91
CA LYS A 459 -71.98 31.29 28.97
C LYS A 459 -71.66 29.85 29.42
N ASP A 460 -70.44 29.69 29.90
CA ASP A 460 -69.95 28.72 30.83
C ASP A 460 -69.70 27.27 30.33
N ASP A 461 -68.51 26.84 30.20
CA ASP A 461 -67.89 25.99 31.21
C ASP A 461 -66.38 25.74 30.97
N LYS A 462 -65.66 25.77 32.07
CA LYS A 462 -64.23 25.44 32.21
C LYS A 462 -64.04 23.93 32.06
N ASN A 463 -62.86 23.57 31.61
CA ASN A 463 -62.20 22.27 31.61
C ASN A 463 -62.26 21.51 30.27
N VAL A 464 -61.12 21.51 29.61
CA VAL A 464 -60.32 20.28 29.33
C VAL A 464 -59.02 20.70 28.65
N SER A 465 -58.00 20.64 29.45
CA SER A 465 -56.60 20.62 29.07
C SER A 465 -56.23 19.24 28.56
N LYS A 466 -55.26 19.22 27.63
CA LYS A 466 -54.42 18.08 27.27
C LYS A 466 -54.88 17.14 26.19
N TYR A 467 -53.92 17.01 25.33
CA TYR A 467 -53.57 15.99 24.34
C TYR A 467 -53.67 16.47 22.89
N PHE A 468 -52.53 16.83 22.35
CA PHE A 468 -51.94 16.15 21.19
C PHE A 468 -50.62 16.83 20.79
N LEU A 469 -49.54 16.25 21.31
CA LEU A 469 -48.21 16.24 20.69
C LEU A 469 -48.03 14.80 20.22
N ILE A 470 -48.00 14.56 18.96
CA ILE A 470 -47.09 13.62 18.25
C ILE A 470 -46.78 14.24 16.89
#